data_a65973a8d3023800417aaf63a1de949f
#
_entry.id   a65973a8d3023800417aaf63a1de949f
#
_cell.length_a   1.000
_cell.length_b   1.000
_cell.length_c   1.000
_cell.angle_alpha   90.00
_cell.angle_beta   90.00
_cell.angle_gamma   90.00
#
_symmetry.space_group_name_H-M   'P 1'
#
loop_
_entity.id
_entity.type
_entity.pdbx_description
1 polymer ?
#
loop_
_entity_poly.entity_id
_entity_poly.type
_entity_poly.pdbx_seq_one_letter_code
_entity_poly.pdbx_strand_id
1 'polypeptide(L)'
;MDEEKKVTPRGAYPHVKVVGDFIFVSGTSSRRPDNSIAGVDLVDEMNTKKLNIEVQTREVLKNIDKNLQTVGASLKDVVDVTSFLVNMNDFAGYNKAYAEFFDKETGPTRTTVAVHQLPHPDLVVEIKVTAYKKQ
;
A
#
# COMPACT_ATOMS: atom_id res chain seq x y z
N MET A 1 -24.48 -4.30 -11.72
CA MET A 1 -23.61 -4.59 -10.58
C MET A 1 -22.41 -3.64 -10.60
N ASP A 2 -22.28 -2.87 -9.55
CA ASP A 2 -21.22 -1.87 -9.53
C ASP A 2 -19.90 -2.54 -9.20
N GLU A 3 -18.95 -2.42 -10.12
CA GLU A 3 -17.58 -2.81 -9.82
C GLU A 3 -16.97 -1.80 -8.87
N GLU A 4 -16.26 -2.31 -7.87
CA GLU A 4 -15.53 -1.46 -6.97
C GLU A 4 -14.45 -0.71 -7.75
N LYS A 5 -14.49 0.62 -7.70
CA LYS A 5 -13.51 1.42 -8.42
C LYS A 5 -12.12 1.23 -7.85
N LYS A 6 -11.18 1.02 -8.73
CA LYS A 6 -9.76 0.92 -8.39
C LYS A 6 -9.06 2.22 -8.76
N VAL A 7 -7.95 2.45 -8.09
CA VAL A 7 -7.03 3.53 -8.42
C VAL A 7 -6.41 3.27 -9.79
N THR A 8 -6.33 4.30 -10.64
CA THR A 8 -5.69 4.19 -11.95
C THR A 8 -4.17 4.36 -11.80
N PRO A 9 -3.34 3.51 -12.43
CA PRO A 9 -1.89 3.69 -12.39
C PRO A 9 -1.47 5.02 -13.01
N ARG A 10 -0.43 5.61 -12.43
CA ARG A 10 0.13 6.88 -12.90
C ARG A 10 1.34 6.67 -13.81
N GLY A 11 1.26 5.69 -14.68
CA GLY A 11 2.30 5.39 -15.63
C GLY A 11 1.91 4.17 -16.45
N ALA A 12 2.80 3.75 -17.33
CA ALA A 12 2.56 2.62 -18.22
C ALA A 12 2.87 1.30 -17.53
N TYR A 13 2.07 0.93 -16.55
CA TYR A 13 2.21 -0.34 -15.84
C TYR A 13 0.88 -0.80 -15.26
N PRO A 14 0.66 -2.13 -15.14
CA PRO A 14 -0.55 -2.67 -14.51
C PRO A 14 -0.44 -2.62 -13.00
N HIS A 15 -1.57 -2.75 -12.30
CA HIS A 15 -1.56 -2.94 -10.85
C HIS A 15 -0.98 -4.28 -10.46
N VAL A 16 -1.30 -5.34 -11.21
CA VAL A 16 -0.86 -6.71 -10.94
C VAL A 16 -0.40 -7.40 -12.21
N LYS A 17 0.54 -8.33 -12.04
CA LYS A 17 0.98 -9.20 -13.13
C LYS A 17 1.14 -10.61 -12.58
N VAL A 18 0.44 -11.57 -13.21
CA VAL A 18 0.53 -12.99 -12.85
C VAL A 18 1.56 -13.66 -13.74
N VAL A 19 2.51 -14.38 -13.11
CA VAL A 19 3.51 -15.16 -13.81
C VAL A 19 3.58 -16.52 -13.12
N GLY A 20 3.06 -17.56 -13.79
CA GLY A 20 2.90 -18.87 -13.16
C GLY A 20 1.95 -18.75 -11.97
N ASP A 21 2.39 -19.18 -10.80
CA ASP A 21 1.62 -19.09 -9.56
C ASP A 21 1.94 -17.82 -8.75
N PHE A 22 2.89 -17.01 -9.25
CA PHE A 22 3.29 -15.77 -8.57
C PHE A 22 2.49 -14.58 -9.09
N ILE A 23 2.15 -13.69 -8.17
CA ILE A 23 1.41 -12.47 -8.47
C ILE A 23 2.28 -11.30 -8.01
N PHE A 24 2.69 -10.47 -8.94
CA PHE A 24 3.48 -9.28 -8.67
C PHE A 24 2.54 -8.08 -8.60
N VAL A 25 2.59 -7.34 -7.50
CA VAL A 25 1.77 -6.14 -7.31
C VAL A 25 2.70 -4.93 -7.35
N SER A 26 2.39 -3.99 -8.23
CA SER A 26 3.15 -2.74 -8.32
C SER A 26 3.11 -1.97 -7.01
N GLY A 27 4.11 -1.13 -6.78
CA GLY A 27 4.13 -0.25 -5.61
C GLY A 27 2.80 0.50 -5.49
N THR A 28 2.21 0.45 -4.31
CA THR A 28 0.87 0.94 -4.06
C THR A 28 0.89 1.97 -2.95
N SER A 29 0.16 3.05 -3.14
CA SER A 29 0.06 4.15 -2.16
C SER A 29 -1.33 4.23 -1.55
N SER A 30 -1.55 5.24 -0.71
CA SER A 30 -2.85 5.51 -0.10
C SER A 30 -3.77 6.35 -0.98
N ARG A 31 -3.46 6.48 -2.28
CA ARG A 31 -4.29 7.23 -3.21
C ARG A 31 -5.63 6.53 -3.42
N ARG A 32 -6.71 7.32 -3.40
CA ARG A 32 -8.06 6.82 -3.64
C ARG A 32 -8.41 6.92 -5.13
N PRO A 33 -9.50 6.25 -5.58
CA PRO A 33 -9.91 6.31 -7.00
C PRO A 33 -10.17 7.72 -7.51
N ASP A 34 -10.57 8.67 -6.64
CA ASP A 34 -10.79 10.07 -7.01
C ASP A 34 -9.50 10.90 -7.01
N ASN A 35 -8.34 10.24 -6.84
CA ASN A 35 -7.01 10.83 -6.77
C ASN A 35 -6.69 11.61 -5.49
N SER A 36 -7.60 11.65 -4.52
CA SER A 36 -7.27 12.16 -3.19
C SER A 36 -6.36 11.17 -2.46
N ILE A 37 -5.64 11.66 -1.47
CA ILE A 37 -4.72 10.84 -0.69
C ILE A 37 -5.28 10.67 0.71
N ALA A 38 -5.47 9.42 1.13
CA ALA A 38 -5.89 9.13 2.49
C ALA A 38 -4.80 9.54 3.49
N GLY A 39 -5.19 9.94 4.69
CA GLY A 39 -4.23 10.27 5.72
C GLY A 39 -3.60 11.64 5.61
N VAL A 40 -4.28 12.58 4.94
CA VAL A 40 -3.83 13.97 4.84
C VAL A 40 -4.86 14.88 5.50
N ASP A 41 -4.47 15.54 6.58
CA ASP A 41 -5.34 16.44 7.32
C ASP A 41 -4.82 17.87 7.23
N LEU A 42 -5.72 18.83 6.98
CA LEU A 42 -5.40 20.25 7.07
C LEU A 42 -5.59 20.68 8.52
N VAL A 43 -4.56 21.27 9.12
CA VAL A 43 -4.56 21.59 10.55
C VAL A 43 -4.72 23.08 10.84
N ASP A 44 -4.64 23.95 9.83
CA ASP A 44 -4.83 25.38 9.99
C ASP A 44 -5.28 26.07 8.69
N GLU A 45 -5.53 27.37 8.76
CA GLU A 45 -5.98 28.18 7.61
C GLU A 45 -4.90 28.37 6.55
N MET A 46 -3.64 28.07 6.88
CA MET A 46 -2.51 28.20 5.97
C MET A 46 -2.29 26.92 5.16
N ASN A 47 -3.21 25.97 5.25
CA ASN A 47 -3.13 24.66 4.58
C ASN A 47 -1.95 23.82 5.04
N THR A 48 -1.51 23.99 6.30
CA THR A 48 -0.52 23.10 6.90
C THR A 48 -1.11 21.68 6.97
N LYS A 49 -0.37 20.72 6.49
CA LYS A 49 -0.84 19.33 6.41
C LYS A 49 -0.23 18.50 7.51
N LYS A 50 -1.04 17.62 8.09
CA LYS A 50 -0.58 16.54 8.95
C LYS A 50 -0.75 15.24 8.17
N LEU A 51 0.34 14.53 7.98
CA LEU A 51 0.36 13.27 7.23
C LEU A 51 0.32 12.12 8.23
N ASN A 52 -0.72 11.28 8.14
CA ASN A 52 -0.98 10.24 9.12
C ASN A 52 -0.52 8.89 8.60
N ILE A 53 0.60 8.39 9.16
CA ILE A 53 1.21 7.13 8.72
C ILE A 53 0.29 5.92 8.94
N GLU A 54 -0.45 5.87 10.06
CA GLU A 54 -1.33 4.74 10.32
C GLU A 54 -2.46 4.67 9.30
N VAL A 55 -3.13 5.81 9.04
CA VAL A 55 -4.21 5.88 8.06
C VAL A 55 -3.69 5.54 6.67
N GLN A 56 -2.54 6.09 6.28
CA GLN A 56 -1.97 5.79 4.97
C GLN A 56 -1.62 4.31 4.83
N THR A 57 -1.01 3.72 5.84
CA THR A 57 -0.63 2.30 5.80
C THR A 57 -1.86 1.41 5.64
N ARG A 58 -2.94 1.68 6.39
CA ARG A 58 -4.18 0.91 6.27
C ARG A 58 -4.76 1.00 4.85
N GLU A 59 -4.80 2.20 4.30
CA GLU A 59 -5.35 2.42 2.97
C GLU A 59 -4.51 1.74 1.89
N VAL A 60 -3.17 1.79 2.02
CA VAL A 60 -2.27 1.08 1.11
C VAL A 60 -2.58 -0.41 1.09
N LEU A 61 -2.69 -1.03 2.27
CA LEU A 61 -2.94 -2.47 2.36
C LEU A 61 -4.33 -2.84 1.84
N LYS A 62 -5.33 -2.00 2.05
CA LYS A 62 -6.65 -2.19 1.46
C LYS A 62 -6.61 -2.09 -0.07
N ASN A 63 -5.85 -1.13 -0.61
CA ASN A 63 -5.69 -1.00 -2.06
C ASN A 63 -4.98 -2.23 -2.65
N ILE A 64 -3.96 -2.75 -1.97
CA ILE A 64 -3.26 -3.97 -2.40
C ILE A 64 -4.23 -5.16 -2.41
N ASP A 65 -5.05 -5.30 -1.36
CA ASP A 65 -6.02 -6.38 -1.29
C ASP A 65 -7.01 -6.32 -2.45
N LYS A 66 -7.51 -5.13 -2.78
CA LYS A 66 -8.39 -4.95 -3.93
C LYS A 66 -7.71 -5.37 -5.24
N ASN A 67 -6.46 -4.99 -5.42
CA ASN A 67 -5.69 -5.36 -6.61
C ASN A 67 -5.51 -6.87 -6.70
N LEU A 68 -5.18 -7.53 -5.59
CA LEU A 68 -5.04 -8.98 -5.54
C LEU A 68 -6.37 -9.69 -5.85
N GLN A 69 -7.49 -9.16 -5.37
CA GLN A 69 -8.81 -9.74 -5.61
C GLN A 69 -9.16 -9.78 -7.09
N THR A 70 -8.62 -8.88 -7.91
CA THR A 70 -8.86 -8.89 -9.36
C THR A 70 -8.32 -10.15 -10.05
N VAL A 71 -7.40 -10.86 -9.41
CA VAL A 71 -6.81 -12.09 -9.93
C VAL A 71 -7.08 -13.29 -9.01
N GLY A 72 -8.07 -13.16 -8.13
CA GLY A 72 -8.51 -14.27 -7.28
C GLY A 72 -7.69 -14.51 -6.04
N ALA A 73 -6.84 -13.55 -5.65
CA ALA A 73 -6.00 -13.66 -4.47
C ALA A 73 -6.39 -12.64 -3.41
N SER A 74 -5.72 -12.66 -2.27
CA SER A 74 -5.94 -11.71 -1.18
C SER A 74 -4.65 -11.51 -0.40
N LEU A 75 -4.68 -10.67 0.63
CA LEU A 75 -3.50 -10.41 1.47
C LEU A 75 -2.93 -11.68 2.10
N LYS A 76 -3.74 -12.68 2.38
CA LYS A 76 -3.25 -13.95 2.96
C LYS A 76 -2.33 -14.72 2.02
N ASP A 77 -2.34 -14.40 0.73
CA ASP A 77 -1.49 -15.05 -0.26
C ASP A 77 -0.15 -14.32 -0.44
N VAL A 78 0.04 -13.18 0.23
CA VAL A 78 1.28 -12.40 0.13
C VAL A 78 2.42 -13.14 0.81
N VAL A 79 3.56 -13.24 0.11
CA VAL A 79 4.74 -13.96 0.62
C VAL A 79 5.91 -13.02 0.89
N ASP A 80 5.95 -11.85 0.26
CA ASP A 80 7.04 -10.89 0.45
C ASP A 80 6.52 -9.46 0.32
N VAL A 81 7.02 -8.59 1.20
CA VAL A 81 6.64 -7.18 1.28
C VAL A 81 7.88 -6.32 1.31
N THR A 82 7.90 -5.28 0.50
CA THR A 82 8.87 -4.20 0.59
C THR A 82 8.12 -2.90 0.84
N SER A 83 8.46 -2.22 1.93
CA SER A 83 7.81 -0.96 2.30
C SER A 83 8.81 0.19 2.20
N PHE A 84 8.35 1.30 1.65
CA PHE A 84 9.12 2.51 1.46
C PHE A 84 8.51 3.61 2.30
N LEU A 85 9.29 4.14 3.27
CA LEU A 85 8.87 5.25 4.13
C LEU A 85 9.71 6.48 3.79
N VAL A 86 9.15 7.66 3.93
CA VAL A 86 9.93 8.90 3.74
C VAL A 86 10.56 9.37 5.06
N ASN A 87 10.14 8.80 6.19
CA ASN A 87 10.64 9.19 7.51
C ASN A 87 10.58 8.00 8.46
N MET A 88 11.73 7.53 8.94
CA MET A 88 11.76 6.37 9.84
C MET A 88 11.22 6.70 11.24
N ASN A 89 10.93 7.96 11.55
CA ASN A 89 10.17 8.30 12.76
C ASN A 89 8.73 7.77 12.67
N ASP A 90 8.26 7.43 11.46
CA ASP A 90 6.95 6.82 11.24
C ASP A 90 6.94 5.30 11.44
N PHE A 91 8.09 4.70 11.74
CA PHE A 91 8.22 3.24 11.77
C PHE A 91 7.28 2.60 12.78
N ALA A 92 7.15 3.16 13.97
CA ALA A 92 6.27 2.62 15.01
C ALA A 92 4.80 2.65 14.59
N GLY A 93 4.33 3.76 14.02
CA GLY A 93 2.95 3.88 13.53
C GLY A 93 2.68 2.96 12.35
N TYR A 94 3.64 2.86 11.43
CA TYR A 94 3.57 1.92 10.32
C TYR A 94 3.45 0.48 10.83
N ASN A 95 4.30 0.07 11.78
CA ASN A 95 4.24 -1.28 12.35
C ASN A 95 2.90 -1.57 13.03
N LYS A 96 2.34 -0.59 13.72
CA LYS A 96 1.06 -0.75 14.41
C LYS A 96 -0.07 -1.03 13.41
N ALA A 97 -0.15 -0.25 12.34
CA ALA A 97 -1.17 -0.44 11.31
C ALA A 97 -0.92 -1.73 10.53
N TYR A 98 0.33 -2.02 10.19
CA TYR A 98 0.72 -3.24 9.48
C TYR A 98 0.28 -4.50 10.25
N ALA A 99 0.45 -4.51 11.57
CA ALA A 99 0.08 -5.64 12.41
C ALA A 99 -1.42 -5.93 12.45
N GLU A 100 -2.26 -5.01 11.99
CA GLU A 100 -3.70 -5.26 11.85
C GLU A 100 -4.01 -6.19 10.68
N PHE A 101 -3.08 -6.35 9.74
CA PHE A 101 -3.28 -7.12 8.51
C PHE A 101 -2.45 -8.41 8.44
N PHE A 102 -1.32 -8.45 9.12
CA PHE A 102 -0.39 -9.58 9.03
C PHE A 102 0.06 -10.02 10.42
N ASP A 103 0.16 -11.34 10.59
CA ASP A 103 0.63 -11.96 11.81
C ASP A 103 2.11 -12.32 11.66
N LYS A 104 2.91 -12.14 12.70
CA LYS A 104 4.36 -12.41 12.65
C LYS A 104 4.69 -13.90 12.45
N GLU A 105 3.78 -14.81 12.82
CA GLU A 105 4.01 -16.24 12.69
C GLU A 105 3.68 -16.75 11.28
N THR A 106 2.66 -16.17 10.64
CA THR A 106 2.15 -16.66 9.36
C THR A 106 2.28 -15.65 8.24
N GLY A 107 2.73 -14.44 8.54
CA GLY A 107 2.80 -13.35 7.58
C GLY A 107 3.97 -13.46 6.62
N PRO A 108 4.02 -12.53 5.66
CA PRO A 108 5.09 -12.49 4.67
C PRO A 108 6.42 -12.02 5.26
N THR A 109 7.51 -12.35 4.56
CA THR A 109 8.78 -11.67 4.83
C THR A 109 8.64 -10.21 4.48
N ARG A 110 9.43 -9.34 5.13
CA ARG A 110 9.31 -7.90 4.94
C ARG A 110 10.67 -7.22 5.01
N THR A 111 10.86 -6.25 4.12
CA THR A 111 11.97 -5.30 4.16
C THR A 111 11.38 -3.89 4.19
N THR A 112 11.87 -3.04 5.09
CA THR A 112 11.44 -1.65 5.19
C THR A 112 12.64 -0.74 5.04
N VAL A 113 12.55 0.24 4.15
CA VAL A 113 13.62 1.20 3.90
C VAL A 113 13.07 2.61 3.85
N ALA A 114 13.91 3.59 4.15
CA ALA A 114 13.57 5.00 3.97
C ALA A 114 14.02 5.43 2.59
N VAL A 115 13.20 6.27 1.93
CA VAL A 115 13.50 6.87 0.65
C VAL A 115 13.43 8.38 0.76
N HIS A 116 14.06 9.09 -0.18
CA HIS A 116 14.06 10.55 -0.13
C HIS A 116 12.66 11.12 -0.30
N GLN A 117 11.91 10.63 -1.28
CA GLN A 117 10.52 11.02 -1.51
C GLN A 117 9.78 9.95 -2.31
N LEU A 118 8.46 10.05 -2.32
CA LEU A 118 7.58 9.19 -3.10
C LEU A 118 6.96 10.02 -4.23
N PRO A 119 6.23 9.38 -5.19
CA PRO A 119 5.68 10.09 -6.35
C PRO A 119 4.63 11.18 -6.06
N HIS A 120 4.41 11.51 -4.80
CA HIS A 120 3.56 12.63 -4.39
C HIS A 120 4.04 13.12 -3.03
N PRO A 121 4.11 14.46 -2.81
CA PRO A 121 4.66 15.01 -1.56
C PRO A 121 3.83 14.68 -0.31
N ASP A 122 2.56 14.33 -0.47
CA ASP A 122 1.70 13.99 0.66
C ASP A 122 1.74 12.50 1.02
N LEU A 123 2.49 11.68 0.27
CA LEU A 123 2.66 10.27 0.58
C LEU A 123 3.82 10.08 1.56
N VAL A 124 3.57 9.29 2.61
CA VAL A 124 4.61 8.92 3.59
C VAL A 124 4.93 7.44 3.55
N VAL A 125 4.17 6.65 2.79
CA VAL A 125 4.41 5.20 2.65
C VAL A 125 3.96 4.73 1.28
N GLU A 126 4.72 3.79 0.73
CA GLU A 126 4.36 3.00 -0.45
C GLU A 126 4.79 1.56 -0.19
N ILE A 127 3.97 0.60 -0.61
CA ILE A 127 4.24 -0.81 -0.36
C ILE A 127 4.15 -1.61 -1.65
N LYS A 128 5.13 -2.49 -1.84
CA LYS A 128 5.17 -3.43 -2.95
C LYS A 128 5.11 -4.85 -2.38
N VAL A 129 4.28 -5.70 -2.98
CA VAL A 129 4.16 -7.09 -2.53
C VAL A 129 4.31 -8.07 -3.68
N THR A 130 4.70 -9.28 -3.33
CA THR A 130 4.62 -10.46 -4.19
C THR A 130 3.75 -11.49 -3.47
N ALA A 131 2.80 -12.05 -4.18
CA ALA A 131 1.92 -13.08 -3.64
C ALA A 131 2.13 -14.39 -4.41
N TYR A 132 1.72 -15.48 -3.79
CA TYR A 132 1.74 -16.80 -4.41
C TYR A 132 0.38 -17.43 -4.23
N LYS A 133 -0.21 -17.85 -5.32
CA LYS A 133 -1.46 -18.60 -5.27
C LYS A 133 -1.50 -19.54 -6.45
N LYS A 134 -1.61 -20.83 -6.17
CA LYS A 134 -1.66 -21.86 -7.21
C LYS A 134 -2.83 -21.57 -8.15
N GLN A 135 -2.52 -21.48 -9.43
CA GLN A 135 -3.47 -21.15 -10.48
C GLN A 135 -4.21 -22.39 -11.00
#